data_af093b933a7bac76f233f9bdc57f9283
#
_entry.id   af093b933a7bac76f233f9bdc57f9283
#
_cell.length_a   1.000
_cell.length_b   1.000
_cell.length_c   1.000
_cell.angle_alpha   90.00
_cell.angle_beta   90.00
_cell.angle_gamma   90.00
#
_symmetry.space_group_name_H-M   'P 1'
#
loop_
_entity.id
_entity.type
_entity.pdbx_description
1 polymer ?
#
loop_
_entity_poly.entity_id
_entity_poly.type
_entity_poly.pdbx_seq_one_letter_code
_entity_poly.pdbx_strand_id
1 'polypeptide(L)'
;MLIKSFLDYLRYERNYSEKTVLAYSEDIKQLQEFAQEEYGRFNPLEVEAELIREWIVSLMDRGYTSTSVNRKLSSLRSFYKYLLRQGEVVKDPLCKITGPKNKKPLPVFLKESEMNKLLDETDFGEGFKGYRDRLIIEVFYATGIRLSELIGLDDKDVDFSASD
;
A
#
# COMPACT_ATOMS: atom_id res chain seq x y z
N MET A 1 24.69 4.33 -1.98
CA MET A 1 24.49 5.36 -3.02
C MET A 1 23.28 5.02 -3.88
N LEU A 2 23.19 3.86 -4.52
CA LEU A 2 22.12 3.45 -5.44
C LEU A 2 20.68 3.51 -4.85
N ILE A 3 20.48 3.02 -3.63
CA ILE A 3 19.16 3.04 -2.97
C ILE A 3 18.68 4.49 -2.79
N LYS A 4 19.57 5.38 -2.32
CA LYS A 4 19.22 6.80 -2.16
C LYS A 4 18.81 7.42 -3.50
N SER A 5 19.60 7.22 -4.56
CA SER A 5 19.27 7.72 -5.90
C SER A 5 17.93 7.20 -6.43
N PHE A 6 17.61 5.93 -6.15
CA PHE A 6 16.29 5.37 -6.46
C PHE A 6 15.15 6.06 -5.69
N LEU A 7 15.32 6.30 -4.38
CA LEU A 7 14.30 6.98 -3.57
C LEU A 7 14.10 8.43 -4.01
N ASP A 8 15.18 9.12 -4.38
CA ASP A 8 15.13 10.46 -4.95
C ASP A 8 14.42 10.47 -6.31
N TYR A 9 14.68 9.48 -7.17
CA TYR A 9 13.95 9.26 -8.43
C TYR A 9 12.44 9.06 -8.18
N LEU A 10 12.04 8.25 -7.20
CA LEU A 10 10.62 8.06 -6.86
C LEU A 10 9.97 9.37 -6.41
N ARG A 11 10.67 10.15 -5.61
CA ARG A 11 10.18 11.40 -5.03
C ARG A 11 10.06 12.50 -6.08
N TYR A 12 11.12 12.77 -6.83
CA TYR A 12 11.22 13.95 -7.66
C TYR A 12 10.83 13.73 -9.13
N GLU A 13 11.05 12.54 -9.67
CA GLU A 13 10.70 12.25 -11.06
C GLU A 13 9.37 11.50 -11.21
N ARG A 14 9.06 10.63 -10.24
CA ARG A 14 7.81 9.86 -10.26
C ARG A 14 6.68 10.48 -9.43
N ASN A 15 6.96 11.50 -8.66
CA ASN A 15 6.02 12.20 -7.78
C ASN A 15 5.25 11.24 -6.85
N TYR A 16 5.93 10.22 -6.32
CA TYR A 16 5.34 9.32 -5.36
C TYR A 16 5.16 9.98 -4.01
N SER A 17 4.07 9.67 -3.30
CA SER A 17 3.85 10.16 -1.94
C SER A 17 4.98 9.74 -1.01
N GLU A 18 5.29 10.56 -0.01
CA GLU A 18 6.30 10.23 1.01
C GLU A 18 6.02 8.89 1.71
N LYS A 19 4.74 8.57 1.94
CA LYS A 19 4.33 7.27 2.49
C LYS A 19 4.76 6.10 1.59
N THR A 20 4.65 6.27 0.27
CA THR A 20 5.09 5.24 -0.69
C THR A 20 6.59 5.13 -0.73
N VAL A 21 7.32 6.26 -0.74
CA VAL A 21 8.78 6.28 -0.74
C VAL A 21 9.35 5.61 0.51
N LEU A 22 8.77 5.91 1.68
CA LEU A 22 9.15 5.27 2.95
C LEU A 22 8.88 3.76 2.93
N ALA A 23 7.71 3.33 2.41
CA ALA A 23 7.40 1.91 2.30
C ALA A 23 8.39 1.16 1.38
N TYR A 24 8.81 1.77 0.27
CA TYR A 24 9.79 1.19 -0.65
C TYR A 24 11.17 1.13 -0.01
N SER A 25 11.56 2.19 0.70
CA SER A 25 12.83 2.21 1.47
C SER A 25 12.89 1.08 2.48
N GLU A 26 11.80 0.89 3.24
CA GLU A 26 11.71 -0.15 4.26
C GLU A 26 11.74 -1.56 3.66
N ASP A 27 11.07 -1.77 2.52
CA ASP A 27 11.09 -3.08 1.85
C ASP A 27 12.49 -3.45 1.33
N ILE A 28 13.24 -2.49 0.78
CA ILE A 28 14.63 -2.72 0.33
C ILE A 28 15.55 -2.94 1.52
N LYS A 29 15.35 -2.20 2.61
CA LYS A 29 16.11 -2.35 3.85
C LYS A 29 15.92 -3.74 4.46
N GLN A 30 14.70 -4.26 4.48
CA GLN A 30 14.42 -5.62 4.97
C GLN A 30 15.11 -6.71 4.13
N LEU A 31 15.17 -6.56 2.80
CA LEU A 31 15.96 -7.46 1.97
C LEU A 31 17.47 -7.35 2.28
N GLN A 32 17.96 -6.13 2.50
CA GLN A 32 19.36 -5.88 2.87
C GLN A 32 19.70 -6.54 4.21
N GLU A 33 18.84 -6.38 5.22
CA GLU A 33 19.00 -6.98 6.54
C GLU A 33 19.02 -8.51 6.44
N PHE A 34 18.07 -9.10 5.70
CA PHE A 34 18.03 -10.53 5.45
C PHE A 34 19.33 -11.04 4.78
N ALA A 35 19.77 -10.37 3.71
CA ALA A 35 20.99 -10.76 3.01
C ALA A 35 22.24 -10.61 3.90
N GLN A 36 22.26 -9.61 4.77
CA GLN A 36 23.35 -9.41 5.73
C GLN A 36 23.38 -10.50 6.81
N GLU A 37 22.21 -10.94 7.28
CA GLU A 37 22.07 -12.01 8.27
C GLU A 37 22.49 -13.37 7.68
N GLU A 38 22.02 -13.71 6.49
CA GLU A 38 22.22 -15.04 5.88
C GLU A 38 23.58 -15.18 5.17
N TYR A 39 24.08 -14.10 4.55
CA TYR A 39 25.26 -14.15 3.67
C TYR A 39 26.41 -13.24 4.14
N GLY A 40 26.22 -12.51 5.25
CA GLY A 40 27.23 -11.60 5.80
C GLY A 40 27.48 -10.34 4.95
N ARG A 41 26.77 -10.16 3.84
CA ARG A 41 26.94 -9.01 2.94
C ARG A 41 25.69 -8.73 2.13
N PHE A 42 25.52 -7.49 1.70
CA PHE A 42 24.54 -7.09 0.72
C PHE A 42 25.15 -6.17 -0.34
N ASN A 43 25.06 -6.58 -1.58
CA ASN A 43 25.34 -5.73 -2.74
C ASN A 43 24.15 -5.79 -3.70
N PRO A 44 23.41 -4.69 -3.93
CA PRO A 44 22.24 -4.70 -4.79
C PRO A 44 22.56 -5.07 -6.26
N LEU A 45 23.81 -4.94 -6.70
CA LEU A 45 24.23 -5.31 -8.05
C LEU A 45 24.48 -6.82 -8.21
N GLU A 46 24.68 -7.54 -7.11
CA GLU A 46 24.99 -8.97 -7.09
C GLU A 46 23.82 -9.85 -6.59
N VAL A 47 22.65 -9.24 -6.39
CA VAL A 47 21.47 -10.00 -5.94
C VAL A 47 21.02 -10.96 -7.02
N GLU A 48 20.93 -12.23 -6.67
CA GLU A 48 20.41 -13.28 -7.54
C GLU A 48 18.98 -13.68 -7.16
N ALA A 49 18.31 -14.37 -8.08
CA ALA A 49 16.95 -14.83 -7.89
C ALA A 49 16.79 -15.76 -6.68
N GLU A 50 17.86 -16.50 -6.31
CA GLU A 50 17.84 -17.44 -5.18
C GLU A 50 17.68 -16.70 -3.86
N LEU A 51 18.48 -15.68 -3.61
CA LEU A 51 18.35 -14.83 -2.43
C LEU A 51 16.94 -14.27 -2.27
N ILE A 52 16.31 -13.85 -3.38
CA ILE A 52 14.94 -13.33 -3.34
C ILE A 52 13.92 -14.42 -3.00
N ARG A 53 14.11 -15.67 -3.49
CA ARG A 53 13.25 -16.80 -3.14
C ARG A 53 13.34 -17.15 -1.66
N GLU A 54 14.55 -17.20 -1.12
CA GLU A 54 14.79 -17.47 0.31
C GLU A 54 14.19 -16.36 1.18
N TRP A 55 14.35 -15.11 0.77
CA TRP A 55 13.70 -14.00 1.46
C TRP A 55 12.17 -14.12 1.47
N ILE A 56 11.55 -14.52 0.34
CA ILE A 56 10.11 -14.78 0.28
C ILE A 56 9.70 -15.86 1.28
N VAL A 57 10.45 -16.97 1.34
CA VAL A 57 10.20 -18.06 2.29
C VAL A 57 10.31 -17.54 3.72
N SER A 58 11.38 -16.84 4.06
CA SER A 58 11.58 -16.24 5.38
C SER A 58 10.43 -15.29 5.77
N LEU A 59 9.93 -14.47 4.85
CA LEU A 59 8.79 -13.61 5.12
C LEU A 59 7.51 -14.41 5.42
N MET A 60 7.26 -15.47 4.65
CA MET A 60 6.10 -16.35 4.88
C MET A 60 6.19 -17.07 6.22
N ASP A 61 7.37 -17.57 6.59
CA ASP A 61 7.63 -18.24 7.88
C ASP A 61 7.47 -17.29 9.07
N ARG A 62 7.80 -16.01 8.89
CA ARG A 62 7.54 -14.94 9.86
C ARG A 62 6.07 -14.50 9.92
N GLY A 63 5.16 -15.14 9.17
CA GLY A 63 3.72 -14.89 9.20
C GLY A 63 3.23 -13.72 8.33
N TYR A 64 4.05 -13.20 7.42
CA TYR A 64 3.57 -12.18 6.48
C TYR A 64 2.51 -12.77 5.52
N THR A 65 1.46 -12.00 5.26
CA THR A 65 0.44 -12.41 4.28
C THR A 65 0.98 -12.40 2.86
N SER A 66 0.42 -13.25 1.98
CA SER A 66 0.76 -13.24 0.55
C SER A 66 0.62 -11.87 -0.10
N THR A 67 -0.38 -11.07 0.33
CA THR A 67 -0.58 -9.70 -0.14
C THR A 67 0.59 -8.80 0.25
N SER A 68 1.05 -8.88 1.51
CA SER A 68 2.20 -8.10 2.00
C SER A 68 3.49 -8.48 1.29
N VAL A 69 3.74 -9.77 1.08
CA VAL A 69 4.92 -10.27 0.34
C VAL A 69 4.88 -9.78 -1.11
N ASN A 70 3.73 -9.88 -1.79
CA ASN A 70 3.60 -9.39 -3.17
C ASN A 70 3.79 -7.87 -3.29
N ARG A 71 3.34 -7.09 -2.30
CA ARG A 71 3.61 -5.64 -2.24
C ARG A 71 5.11 -5.37 -2.14
N LYS A 72 5.82 -6.09 -1.25
CA LYS A 72 7.28 -5.97 -1.11
C LYS A 72 8.01 -6.35 -2.39
N LEU A 73 7.60 -7.40 -3.07
CA LEU A 73 8.15 -7.76 -4.39
C LEU A 73 7.91 -6.66 -5.44
N SER A 74 6.81 -5.92 -5.36
CA SER A 74 6.55 -4.79 -6.26
C SER A 74 7.53 -3.64 -6.04
N SER A 75 7.91 -3.37 -4.79
CA SER A 75 8.96 -2.38 -4.46
C SER A 75 10.30 -2.78 -5.06
N LEU A 76 10.70 -4.05 -4.90
CA LEU A 76 11.96 -4.56 -5.48
C LEU A 76 11.94 -4.55 -7.01
N ARG A 77 10.82 -4.93 -7.65
CA ARG A 77 10.70 -4.84 -9.13
C ARG A 77 10.87 -3.41 -9.61
N SER A 78 10.33 -2.44 -8.89
CA SER A 78 10.51 -1.03 -9.22
C SER A 78 11.98 -0.61 -9.08
N PHE A 79 12.67 -1.04 -8.04
CA PHE A 79 14.07 -0.78 -7.81
C PHE A 79 14.96 -1.38 -8.90
N TYR A 80 14.82 -2.66 -9.22
CA TYR A 80 15.63 -3.31 -10.25
C TYR A 80 15.31 -2.81 -11.65
N LYS A 81 14.07 -2.42 -11.94
CA LYS A 81 13.71 -1.72 -13.18
C LYS A 81 14.40 -0.35 -13.28
N TYR A 82 14.57 0.36 -12.18
CA TYR A 82 15.35 1.59 -12.14
C TYR A 82 16.83 1.31 -12.40
N LEU A 83 17.44 0.33 -11.71
CA LEU A 83 18.85 -0.04 -11.93
C LEU A 83 19.14 -0.49 -13.36
N LEU A 84 18.25 -1.25 -13.98
CA LEU A 84 18.34 -1.62 -15.41
C LEU A 84 18.35 -0.39 -16.32
N ARG A 85 17.49 0.60 -16.08
CA ARG A 85 17.44 1.83 -16.87
C ARG A 85 18.67 2.69 -16.70
N GLN A 86 19.30 2.66 -15.53
CA GLN A 86 20.57 3.35 -15.27
C GLN A 86 21.78 2.59 -15.81
N GLY A 87 21.60 1.37 -16.33
CA GLY A 87 22.70 0.53 -16.78
C GLY A 87 23.54 -0.08 -15.65
N GLU A 88 23.09 0.01 -14.41
CA GLU A 88 23.82 -0.49 -13.23
C GLU A 88 23.76 -2.02 -13.14
N VAL A 89 22.71 -2.65 -13.65
CA VAL A 89 22.58 -4.10 -13.78
C VAL A 89 22.18 -4.47 -15.20
N VAL A 90 22.62 -5.66 -15.65
CA VAL A 90 22.34 -6.17 -17.00
C VAL A 90 21.06 -7.02 -17.01
N LYS A 91 20.67 -7.57 -15.86
CA LYS A 91 19.55 -8.51 -15.75
C LYS A 91 18.74 -8.23 -14.48
N ASP A 92 17.41 -8.32 -14.63
CA ASP A 92 16.50 -8.25 -13.48
C ASP A 92 16.48 -9.58 -12.72
N PRO A 93 16.91 -9.62 -11.44
CA PRO A 93 16.86 -10.83 -10.64
C PRO A 93 15.42 -11.30 -10.36
N LEU A 94 14.42 -10.41 -10.49
CA LEU A 94 13.01 -10.75 -10.27
C LEU A 94 12.27 -11.22 -11.53
N CYS A 95 12.92 -11.27 -12.71
CA CYS A 95 12.24 -11.59 -13.99
C CYS A 95 11.52 -12.95 -13.97
N LYS A 96 12.02 -13.95 -13.20
CA LYS A 96 11.43 -15.29 -13.04
C LYS A 96 10.84 -15.54 -11.66
N ILE A 97 10.71 -14.48 -10.83
CA ILE A 97 10.14 -14.61 -9.49
C ILE A 97 8.64 -14.43 -9.55
N THR A 98 7.91 -15.48 -9.16
CA THR A 98 6.48 -15.44 -8.94
C THR A 98 6.22 -15.35 -7.44
N GLY A 99 5.45 -14.34 -7.03
CA GLY A 99 5.07 -14.21 -5.63
C GLY A 99 4.01 -15.23 -5.19
N PRO A 100 3.76 -15.37 -3.89
CA PRO A 100 2.78 -16.29 -3.37
C PRO A 100 1.36 -15.96 -3.87
N LYS A 101 0.54 -16.99 -4.08
CA LYS A 101 -0.84 -16.82 -4.56
C LYS A 101 -1.69 -16.10 -3.52
N ASN A 102 -2.35 -15.04 -3.93
CA ASN A 102 -3.33 -14.33 -3.11
C ASN A 102 -4.70 -15.03 -3.21
N LYS A 103 -5.28 -15.34 -2.05
CA LYS A 103 -6.72 -15.60 -1.98
C LYS A 103 -7.41 -14.25 -2.05
N LYS A 104 -8.09 -13.95 -3.16
CA LYS A 104 -8.96 -12.76 -3.24
C LYS A 104 -10.33 -13.17 -2.69
N PRO A 105 -10.71 -12.72 -1.49
CA PRO A 105 -12.10 -12.88 -1.05
C PRO A 105 -13.01 -12.13 -2.03
N LEU A 106 -14.19 -12.67 -2.26
CA LEU A 106 -15.19 -11.94 -3.03
C LEU A 106 -15.56 -10.65 -2.29
N PRO A 107 -15.71 -9.54 -3.01
CA PRO A 107 -16.17 -8.31 -2.38
C PRO A 107 -17.52 -8.54 -1.70
N VAL A 108 -17.64 -8.07 -0.47
CA VAL A 108 -18.93 -8.02 0.24
C VAL A 108 -19.60 -6.72 -0.16
N PHE A 109 -20.79 -6.81 -0.73
CA PHE A 109 -21.59 -5.65 -1.08
C PHE A 109 -22.68 -5.47 -0.02
N LEU A 110 -22.84 -4.25 0.46
CA LEU A 110 -24.00 -3.86 1.26
C LEU A 110 -25.18 -3.62 0.33
N LYS A 111 -26.32 -4.25 0.62
CA LYS A 111 -27.57 -3.96 -0.10
C LYS A 111 -28.15 -2.66 0.41
N GLU A 112 -28.87 -1.96 -0.46
CA GLU A 112 -29.58 -0.73 -0.10
C GLU A 112 -30.49 -0.93 1.13
N SER A 113 -31.22 -2.06 1.16
CA SER A 113 -32.10 -2.40 2.29
C SER A 113 -31.32 -2.60 3.61
N GLU A 114 -30.09 -3.09 3.56
CA GLU A 114 -29.24 -3.26 4.76
C GLU A 114 -28.71 -1.90 5.23
N MET A 115 -28.41 -1.00 4.31
CA MET A 115 -27.98 0.35 4.63
C MET A 115 -29.13 1.18 5.23
N ASN A 116 -30.32 1.15 4.61
CA ASN A 116 -31.49 1.82 5.14
C ASN A 116 -31.81 1.31 6.55
N LYS A 117 -31.77 -0.01 6.75
CA LYS A 117 -31.97 -0.60 8.06
C LYS A 117 -30.92 -0.12 9.07
N LEU A 118 -29.66 -0.03 8.70
CA LEU A 118 -28.59 0.49 9.54
C LEU A 118 -28.87 1.93 9.98
N LEU A 119 -29.27 2.80 9.03
CA LEU A 119 -29.51 4.22 9.30
C LEU A 119 -30.80 4.48 10.10
N ASP A 120 -31.82 3.63 9.92
CA ASP A 120 -33.12 3.81 10.55
C ASP A 120 -33.23 3.14 11.93
N GLU A 121 -32.55 1.99 12.13
CA GLU A 121 -32.66 1.19 13.34
C GLU A 121 -31.50 1.39 14.34
N THR A 122 -30.38 2.01 13.89
CA THR A 122 -29.25 2.24 14.78
C THR A 122 -29.47 3.48 15.62
N ASP A 123 -29.41 3.32 16.94
CA ASP A 123 -29.35 4.46 17.86
C ASP A 123 -27.92 5.06 17.86
N PHE A 124 -27.77 6.17 17.16
CA PHE A 124 -26.50 6.93 17.14
C PHE A 124 -26.29 7.80 18.37
N GLY A 125 -27.28 7.85 19.27
CA GLY A 125 -27.29 8.73 20.44
C GLY A 125 -27.65 10.19 20.08
N GLU A 126 -27.89 10.96 21.12
CA GLU A 126 -28.28 12.38 20.97
C GLU A 126 -27.09 13.32 20.85
N GLY A 127 -27.33 14.50 20.27
CA GLY A 127 -26.37 15.60 20.18
C GLY A 127 -25.35 15.44 19.04
N PHE A 128 -24.35 16.31 19.05
CA PHE A 128 -23.38 16.47 17.96
C PHE A 128 -22.70 15.14 17.55
N LYS A 129 -22.35 14.32 18.51
CA LYS A 129 -21.65 13.06 18.23
C LYS A 129 -22.53 12.09 17.44
N GLY A 130 -23.78 11.93 17.81
CA GLY A 130 -24.73 11.05 17.12
C GLY A 130 -24.99 11.52 15.68
N TYR A 131 -25.28 12.82 15.51
CA TYR A 131 -25.45 13.41 14.19
C TYR A 131 -24.23 13.27 13.30
N ARG A 132 -23.04 13.52 13.82
CA ARG A 132 -21.78 13.37 13.11
C ARG A 132 -21.58 11.92 12.65
N ASP A 133 -21.76 10.95 13.54
CA ASP A 133 -21.48 9.54 13.26
C ASP A 133 -22.47 9.00 12.20
N ARG A 134 -23.74 9.41 12.26
CA ARG A 134 -24.74 9.13 11.23
C ARG A 134 -24.35 9.76 9.88
N LEU A 135 -24.03 11.05 9.87
CA LEU A 135 -23.68 11.79 8.67
C LEU A 135 -22.46 11.21 7.97
N ILE A 136 -21.45 10.74 8.72
CA ILE A 136 -20.27 10.06 8.16
C ILE A 136 -20.70 8.84 7.34
N ILE A 137 -21.61 8.01 7.86
CA ILE A 137 -22.08 6.80 7.15
C ILE A 137 -22.88 7.20 5.91
N GLU A 138 -23.78 8.18 6.02
CA GLU A 138 -24.57 8.69 4.89
C GLU A 138 -23.69 9.24 3.77
N VAL A 139 -22.68 10.06 4.10
CA VAL A 139 -21.74 10.61 3.12
C VAL A 139 -20.92 9.50 2.45
N PHE A 140 -20.41 8.52 3.21
CA PHE A 140 -19.73 7.39 2.61
C PHE A 140 -20.58 6.61 1.63
N TYR A 141 -21.83 6.34 2.02
CA TYR A 141 -22.75 5.57 1.19
C TYR A 141 -23.19 6.33 -0.07
N ALA A 142 -23.52 7.60 0.08
CA ALA A 142 -24.01 8.43 -1.02
C ALA A 142 -22.92 8.77 -2.06
N THR A 143 -21.67 8.97 -1.60
CA THR A 143 -20.60 9.50 -2.46
C THR A 143 -19.51 8.49 -2.80
N GLY A 144 -19.33 7.45 -1.99
CA GLY A 144 -18.18 6.53 -2.10
C GLY A 144 -16.82 7.20 -1.82
N ILE A 145 -16.82 8.35 -1.13
CA ILE A 145 -15.62 9.12 -0.77
C ILE A 145 -14.64 8.26 0.06
N ARG A 146 -13.34 8.44 -0.13
CA ARG A 146 -12.35 7.74 0.70
C ARG A 146 -12.26 8.37 2.08
N LEU A 147 -11.94 7.56 3.10
CA LEU A 147 -11.78 8.06 4.48
C LEU A 147 -10.82 9.26 4.57
N SER A 148 -9.71 9.24 3.86
CA SER A 148 -8.75 10.36 3.85
C SER A 148 -9.30 11.62 3.19
N GLU A 149 -10.17 11.48 2.22
CA GLU A 149 -10.85 12.60 1.54
C GLU A 149 -11.92 13.20 2.47
N LEU A 150 -12.71 12.33 3.13
CA LEU A 150 -13.70 12.79 4.11
C LEU A 150 -13.05 13.55 5.30
N ILE A 151 -11.93 13.03 5.84
CA ILE A 151 -11.20 13.71 6.94
C ILE A 151 -10.60 15.04 6.48
N GLY A 152 -10.30 15.19 5.20
CA GLY A 152 -9.72 16.40 4.62
C GLY A 152 -10.75 17.43 4.17
N LEU A 153 -12.06 17.19 4.33
CA LEU A 153 -13.08 18.18 3.99
C LEU A 153 -13.05 19.36 4.95
N ASP A 154 -13.08 20.55 4.37
CA ASP A 154 -13.28 21.82 5.08
C ASP A 154 -14.68 22.38 4.79
N ASP A 155 -15.15 23.32 5.60
CA ASP A 155 -16.46 24.00 5.43
C ASP A 155 -16.63 24.62 4.03
N LYS A 156 -15.53 25.10 3.42
CA LYS A 156 -15.51 25.65 2.06
C LYS A 156 -15.76 24.63 0.94
N ASP A 157 -15.61 23.34 1.23
CA ASP A 157 -15.80 22.25 0.26
C ASP A 157 -17.27 21.78 0.23
N VAL A 158 -18.13 22.36 1.10
CA VAL A 158 -19.54 22.03 1.21
C VAL A 158 -20.38 23.27 0.86
N ASP A 159 -21.24 23.13 -0.14
CA ASP A 159 -22.19 24.19 -0.49
C ASP A 159 -23.50 24.01 0.28
N PHE A 160 -23.67 24.79 1.33
CA PHE A 160 -24.89 24.79 2.17
C PHE A 160 -26.06 25.54 1.51
N SER A 161 -25.85 26.25 0.41
CA SER A 161 -26.90 27.01 -0.28
C SER A 161 -27.67 26.16 -1.31
N ALA A 162 -27.14 25.03 -1.71
CA ALA A 162 -27.69 24.11 -2.71
C ALA A 162 -28.61 23.04 -2.08
N SER A 163 -29.31 23.33 -0.98
CA SER A 163 -30.33 22.45 -0.42
C SER A 163 -31.67 22.69 -1.11
N ASP A 164 -31.99 21.86 -2.11
CA ASP A 164 -33.36 21.66 -2.62
C ASP A 164 -34.08 20.60 -1.81
#